data_1d3a81f7924493f8a55ddbfa3b920389
#
_entry.id   1d3a81f7924493f8a55ddbfa3b920389
#
_cell.length_a   1.000
_cell.length_b   1.000
_cell.length_c   1.000
_cell.angle_alpha   90.00
_cell.angle_beta   90.00
_cell.angle_gamma   90.00
#
_symmetry.space_group_name_H-M   'P 1'
#
loop_
_entity.id
_entity.type
_entity.pdbx_description
1 polymer ?
#
loop_
_entity_poly.entity_id
_entity_poly.type
_entity_poly.pdbx_seq_one_letter_code
_entity_poly.pdbx_strand_id
1 'polypeptide(L)'
;VGISFFDEKDVLDFGKEIKVFDFFKVPSVELTNASLISTLMGLDRHIYISLGAHNEEEVSIALGKLPDIGWTPMHCISNYPVNLQNSNLGYISHLKKKWQCNVGYSSHDEDWEVCLLAMQLGATVIERHITLDRYSDGLDHSSSSTPNHFEKISRFSRNLQKILSGNLPRIPNQGELLNRQNLGRSYFPIKGFPKGHIFQMSDLVYRSPNTGLNKTNIKEYLSKPIQMKLKKGEAITRSLFDQVNPMSQNIINSAREIGLSLPVRLHDLSKMESLFPIGAFEFHLSFDEVLSKVDLKNINPLNKYS
;
A
#
# COMPACT_ATOMS: atom_id res chain seq x y z
N VAL A 1 -11.15 28.82 -8.27
CA VAL A 1 -12.33 28.79 -9.14
C VAL A 1 -11.89 28.92 -10.58
N GLY A 2 -12.49 28.13 -11.49
CA GLY A 2 -12.21 28.19 -12.92
C GLY A 2 -13.42 28.57 -13.75
N ILE A 3 -13.19 28.92 -15.00
CA ILE A 3 -14.24 29.26 -15.95
C ILE A 3 -13.92 28.66 -17.33
N SER A 4 -14.95 28.23 -18.05
CA SER A 4 -14.86 27.80 -19.46
C SER A 4 -15.25 28.94 -20.38
N PHE A 5 -14.44 29.15 -21.42
CA PHE A 5 -14.74 30.09 -22.50
C PHE A 5 -14.92 29.37 -23.83
N PHE A 6 -15.88 29.85 -24.61
CA PHE A 6 -16.20 29.37 -25.97
C PHE A 6 -15.80 30.38 -27.04
N ASP A 7 -15.56 31.63 -26.67
CA ASP A 7 -15.21 32.71 -27.59
C ASP A 7 -14.15 33.63 -26.99
N GLU A 8 -13.22 34.11 -27.82
CA GLU A 8 -12.21 35.09 -27.45
C GLU A 8 -12.85 36.42 -26.97
N LYS A 9 -13.95 36.81 -27.57
CA LYS A 9 -14.66 38.03 -27.18
C LYS A 9 -15.12 37.98 -25.73
N ASP A 10 -15.62 36.83 -25.28
CA ASP A 10 -16.07 36.65 -23.90
C ASP A 10 -14.92 36.85 -22.93
N VAL A 11 -13.71 36.39 -23.27
CA VAL A 11 -12.49 36.60 -22.48
C VAL A 11 -12.16 38.07 -22.35
N LEU A 12 -12.24 38.79 -23.47
CA LEU A 12 -11.93 40.25 -23.53
C LEU A 12 -12.97 41.07 -22.78
N ASP A 13 -14.24 40.69 -22.84
CA ASP A 13 -15.36 41.41 -22.18
C ASP A 13 -15.29 41.33 -20.65
N PHE A 14 -14.65 40.25 -20.07
CA PHE A 14 -14.37 40.17 -18.64
C PHE A 14 -13.35 41.23 -18.15
N GLY A 15 -12.46 41.69 -19.02
CA GLY A 15 -11.48 42.72 -18.70
C GLY A 15 -10.67 42.37 -17.44
N LYS A 16 -10.61 43.33 -16.47
CA LYS A 16 -9.83 43.12 -15.24
C LYS A 16 -10.40 42.07 -14.29
N GLU A 17 -11.67 41.75 -14.39
CA GLU A 17 -12.38 40.81 -13.49
C GLU A 17 -11.99 39.38 -13.77
N ILE A 18 -11.39 39.08 -14.94
CA ILE A 18 -10.91 37.75 -15.28
C ILE A 18 -9.86 37.21 -14.29
N LYS A 19 -9.18 38.10 -13.54
CA LYS A 19 -8.17 37.75 -12.54
C LYS A 19 -8.71 37.02 -11.31
N VAL A 20 -10.04 37.02 -11.11
CA VAL A 20 -10.67 36.26 -10.01
C VAL A 20 -10.59 34.75 -10.23
N PHE A 21 -10.37 34.29 -11.46
CA PHE A 21 -10.25 32.88 -11.79
C PHE A 21 -8.82 32.37 -11.62
N ASP A 22 -8.71 31.17 -11.00
CA ASP A 22 -7.44 30.49 -10.76
C ASP A 22 -6.93 29.74 -12.00
N PHE A 23 -7.85 29.31 -12.87
CA PHE A 23 -7.56 28.57 -14.10
C PHE A 23 -8.65 28.77 -15.14
N PHE A 24 -8.34 28.44 -16.39
CA PHE A 24 -9.26 28.48 -17.50
C PHE A 24 -9.50 27.08 -18.07
N LYS A 25 -10.65 26.91 -18.71
CA LYS A 25 -11.02 25.67 -19.42
C LYS A 25 -11.36 26.01 -20.88
N VAL A 26 -10.78 25.22 -21.78
CA VAL A 26 -11.17 25.19 -23.20
C VAL A 26 -12.00 23.92 -23.43
N PRO A 27 -13.29 24.04 -23.74
CA PRO A 27 -14.14 22.90 -24.02
C PRO A 27 -13.71 22.19 -25.32
N SER A 28 -14.11 20.92 -25.48
CA SER A 28 -13.68 20.09 -26.61
C SER A 28 -13.96 20.75 -27.97
N VAL A 29 -15.10 21.35 -28.16
CA VAL A 29 -15.50 21.96 -29.42
C VAL A 29 -14.62 23.14 -29.85
N GLU A 30 -13.89 23.74 -28.92
CA GLU A 30 -13.00 24.87 -29.13
C GLU A 30 -11.51 24.50 -29.24
N LEU A 31 -11.17 23.21 -29.31
CA LEU A 31 -9.78 22.76 -29.43
C LEU A 31 -9.03 23.41 -30.59
N THR A 32 -9.70 23.63 -31.71
CA THR A 32 -9.10 24.22 -32.92
C THR A 32 -9.18 25.75 -32.96
N ASN A 33 -9.79 26.38 -31.96
CA ASN A 33 -9.89 27.83 -31.84
C ASN A 33 -8.58 28.44 -31.34
N ALA A 34 -7.62 28.61 -32.25
CA ALA A 34 -6.29 29.11 -31.94
C ALA A 34 -6.30 30.53 -31.34
N SER A 35 -7.26 31.38 -31.71
CA SER A 35 -7.41 32.73 -31.19
C SER A 35 -7.77 32.72 -29.72
N LEU A 36 -8.81 31.95 -29.35
CA LEU A 36 -9.23 31.77 -27.96
C LEU A 36 -8.07 31.23 -27.10
N ILE A 37 -7.43 30.15 -27.54
CA ILE A 37 -6.33 29.51 -26.78
C ILE A 37 -5.16 30.49 -26.60
N SER A 38 -4.77 31.22 -27.64
CA SER A 38 -3.70 32.20 -27.58
C SER A 38 -4.02 33.34 -26.59
N THR A 39 -5.26 33.84 -26.58
CA THR A 39 -5.71 34.88 -25.68
C THR A 39 -5.67 34.40 -24.22
N LEU A 40 -6.15 33.19 -23.93
CA LEU A 40 -6.11 32.59 -22.61
C LEU A 40 -4.66 32.37 -22.15
N MET A 41 -3.77 31.87 -23.01
CA MET A 41 -2.34 31.68 -22.71
C MET A 41 -1.64 32.98 -22.32
N GLY A 42 -2.10 34.11 -22.85
CA GLY A 42 -1.59 35.44 -22.48
C GLY A 42 -1.96 35.93 -21.09
N LEU A 43 -2.83 35.22 -20.36
CA LEU A 43 -3.34 35.65 -19.05
C LEU A 43 -2.59 35.09 -17.84
N ASP A 44 -1.49 34.37 -18.05
CA ASP A 44 -0.64 33.80 -16.99
C ASP A 44 -1.45 32.97 -15.96
N ARG A 45 -2.32 32.10 -16.46
CA ARG A 45 -3.10 31.12 -15.72
C ARG A 45 -3.04 29.77 -16.39
N HIS A 46 -3.18 28.71 -15.59
CA HIS A 46 -3.21 27.35 -16.11
C HIS A 46 -4.47 27.09 -16.95
N ILE A 47 -4.33 26.38 -18.07
CA ILE A 47 -5.42 26.08 -18.99
C ILE A 47 -5.62 24.55 -19.08
N TYR A 48 -6.84 24.11 -18.85
CA TYR A 48 -7.27 22.74 -19.13
C TYR A 48 -7.94 22.69 -20.49
N ILE A 49 -7.44 21.82 -21.39
CA ILE A 49 -7.90 21.76 -22.79
C ILE A 49 -8.50 20.38 -23.05
N SER A 50 -9.81 20.29 -23.22
CA SER A 50 -10.49 19.05 -23.59
C SER A 50 -10.29 18.70 -25.05
N LEU A 51 -10.07 17.39 -25.33
CA LEU A 51 -9.69 16.87 -26.65
C LEU A 51 -10.83 16.13 -27.35
N GLY A 52 -12.02 16.08 -26.77
CA GLY A 52 -13.15 15.34 -27.32
C GLY A 52 -13.57 15.85 -28.71
N ALA A 53 -14.24 14.98 -29.47
CA ALA A 53 -14.72 15.24 -30.83
C ALA A 53 -13.64 15.54 -31.88
N HIS A 54 -12.36 15.37 -31.58
CA HIS A 54 -11.25 15.59 -32.48
C HIS A 54 -10.42 14.32 -32.71
N ASN A 55 -9.88 14.19 -33.90
CA ASN A 55 -8.98 13.08 -34.25
C ASN A 55 -7.53 13.37 -33.80
N GLU A 56 -6.65 12.39 -33.91
CA GLU A 56 -5.25 12.49 -33.47
C GLU A 56 -4.45 13.55 -34.20
N GLU A 57 -4.73 13.81 -35.45
CA GLU A 57 -4.07 14.82 -36.27
C GLU A 57 -4.45 16.24 -35.81
N GLU A 58 -5.74 16.50 -35.62
CA GLU A 58 -6.26 17.78 -35.12
C GLU A 58 -5.71 18.08 -33.72
N VAL A 59 -5.72 17.08 -32.82
CA VAL A 59 -5.12 17.19 -31.48
C VAL A 59 -3.63 17.54 -31.59
N SER A 60 -2.89 16.86 -32.47
CA SER A 60 -1.45 17.09 -32.62
C SER A 60 -1.14 18.48 -33.17
N ILE A 61 -1.94 18.97 -34.11
CA ILE A 61 -1.79 20.33 -34.67
C ILE A 61 -2.11 21.39 -33.62
N ALA A 62 -3.18 21.20 -32.84
CA ALA A 62 -3.59 22.17 -31.82
C ALA A 62 -2.57 22.25 -30.68
N LEU A 63 -2.21 21.12 -30.08
CA LEU A 63 -1.29 21.08 -28.93
C LEU A 63 0.15 21.38 -29.33
N GLY A 64 0.59 21.01 -30.54
CA GLY A 64 1.94 21.23 -31.02
C GLY A 64 2.32 22.71 -31.25
N LYS A 65 1.34 23.61 -31.17
CA LYS A 65 1.56 25.07 -31.26
C LYS A 65 1.70 25.73 -29.88
N LEU A 66 1.44 24.99 -28.80
CA LEU A 66 1.46 25.51 -27.45
C LEU A 66 2.86 25.49 -26.87
N PRO A 67 3.17 26.39 -25.92
CA PRO A 67 4.43 26.34 -25.15
C PRO A 67 4.49 25.07 -24.29
N ASP A 68 5.67 24.72 -23.79
CA ASP A 68 5.90 23.50 -23.02
C ASP A 68 5.17 23.46 -21.66
N ILE A 69 4.70 24.61 -21.16
CA ILE A 69 4.09 24.75 -19.83
C ILE A 69 2.82 25.61 -19.88
N GLY A 70 2.05 25.57 -18.83
CA GLY A 70 0.86 26.42 -18.63
C GLY A 70 -0.46 25.77 -19.02
N TRP A 71 -0.44 24.54 -19.52
CA TRP A 71 -1.65 23.84 -19.93
C TRP A 71 -1.62 22.33 -19.58
N THR A 72 -2.80 21.71 -19.56
CA THR A 72 -2.98 20.27 -19.36
C THR A 72 -4.03 19.75 -20.34
N PRO A 73 -3.71 18.79 -21.22
CA PRO A 73 -4.69 18.16 -22.10
C PRO A 73 -5.60 17.25 -21.26
N MET A 74 -6.89 17.29 -21.55
CA MET A 74 -7.90 16.48 -20.89
C MET A 74 -8.45 15.46 -21.87
N HIS A 75 -8.16 14.15 -21.66
CA HIS A 75 -8.88 13.13 -22.39
C HIS A 75 -10.38 13.30 -22.16
N CYS A 76 -11.15 13.28 -23.20
CA CYS A 76 -12.57 13.53 -23.16
C CYS A 76 -13.27 12.80 -24.29
N ILE A 77 -14.43 12.23 -24.01
CA ILE A 77 -15.37 11.74 -25.03
C ILE A 77 -16.62 12.61 -24.91
N SER A 78 -16.95 13.34 -25.97
CA SER A 78 -18.06 14.31 -25.99
C SER A 78 -19.40 13.63 -26.30
N ASN A 79 -19.74 12.60 -25.53
CA ASN A 79 -21.05 11.93 -25.50
C ASN A 79 -21.64 12.06 -24.09
N TYR A 80 -22.96 12.19 -23.96
CA TYR A 80 -23.66 12.46 -22.69
C TYR A 80 -24.87 11.54 -22.52
N PRO A 81 -24.76 10.36 -21.85
CA PRO A 81 -23.54 9.80 -21.24
C PRO A 81 -22.63 9.06 -22.23
N VAL A 82 -21.40 8.76 -21.80
CA VAL A 82 -20.47 7.88 -22.48
C VAL A 82 -20.74 6.44 -22.06
N ASN A 83 -20.93 5.54 -23.03
CA ASN A 83 -20.93 4.12 -22.77
C ASN A 83 -19.51 3.62 -22.44
N LEU A 84 -19.39 2.68 -21.49
CA LEU A 84 -18.11 2.18 -20.99
C LEU A 84 -17.15 1.70 -22.10
N GLN A 85 -17.69 1.05 -23.13
CA GLN A 85 -16.90 0.58 -24.28
C GLN A 85 -16.26 1.73 -25.11
N ASN A 86 -16.77 2.96 -24.97
CA ASN A 86 -16.33 4.15 -25.68
C ASN A 86 -15.43 5.06 -24.82
N SER A 87 -15.24 4.78 -23.53
CA SER A 87 -14.46 5.64 -22.62
C SER A 87 -12.99 5.76 -23.04
N ASN A 88 -12.47 4.77 -23.76
CA ASN A 88 -11.12 4.76 -24.36
C ASN A 88 -9.99 5.29 -23.44
N LEU A 89 -10.01 4.93 -22.17
CA LEU A 89 -9.09 5.46 -21.15
C LEU A 89 -7.59 5.21 -21.45
N GLY A 90 -7.29 4.21 -22.30
CA GLY A 90 -5.92 3.96 -22.75
C GLY A 90 -5.26 5.18 -23.41
N TYR A 91 -6.07 6.09 -23.94
CA TYR A 91 -5.60 7.34 -24.56
C TYR A 91 -4.91 8.28 -23.55
N ILE A 92 -5.27 8.24 -22.27
CA ILE A 92 -4.57 8.97 -21.19
C ILE A 92 -3.08 8.61 -21.16
N SER A 93 -2.78 7.31 -21.18
CA SER A 93 -1.38 6.84 -21.19
C SER A 93 -0.65 7.21 -22.49
N HIS A 94 -1.35 7.20 -23.61
CA HIS A 94 -0.82 7.64 -24.90
C HIS A 94 -0.45 9.13 -24.88
N LEU A 95 -1.37 10.00 -24.44
CA LEU A 95 -1.14 11.44 -24.31
C LEU A 95 0.05 11.73 -23.41
N LYS A 96 0.10 11.09 -22.22
CA LYS A 96 1.19 11.25 -21.27
C LYS A 96 2.56 10.90 -21.85
N LYS A 97 2.62 9.80 -22.62
CA LYS A 97 3.85 9.37 -23.30
C LYS A 97 4.25 10.30 -24.43
N LYS A 98 3.28 10.73 -25.25
CA LYS A 98 3.51 11.56 -26.43
C LYS A 98 3.95 12.97 -26.06
N TRP A 99 3.24 13.60 -25.12
CA TRP A 99 3.45 15.01 -24.76
C TRP A 99 4.32 15.21 -23.52
N GLN A 100 4.69 14.14 -22.81
CA GLN A 100 5.50 14.15 -21.59
C GLN A 100 5.03 15.19 -20.54
N CYS A 101 3.72 15.38 -20.46
CA CYS A 101 3.06 16.33 -19.57
C CYS A 101 2.05 15.65 -18.66
N ASN A 102 1.50 16.42 -17.71
CA ASN A 102 0.33 16.01 -16.94
C ASN A 102 -0.87 15.90 -17.89
N VAL A 103 -1.73 14.91 -17.66
CA VAL A 103 -2.95 14.66 -18.43
C VAL A 103 -4.12 14.60 -17.47
N GLY A 104 -5.25 15.18 -17.85
CA GLY A 104 -6.49 15.08 -17.13
C GLY A 104 -7.51 14.19 -17.82
N TYR A 105 -8.63 13.97 -17.16
CA TYR A 105 -9.80 13.29 -17.69
C TYR A 105 -11.06 14.11 -17.46
N SER A 106 -11.72 14.53 -18.54
CA SER A 106 -13.03 15.18 -18.53
C SER A 106 -14.09 14.11 -18.82
N SER A 107 -14.72 13.62 -17.77
CA SER A 107 -15.57 12.43 -17.77
C SER A 107 -17.04 12.79 -17.94
N HIS A 108 -17.69 12.16 -18.93
CA HIS A 108 -19.14 12.18 -19.12
C HIS A 108 -19.72 10.75 -19.04
N ASP A 109 -18.95 9.83 -18.46
CA ASP A 109 -19.40 8.44 -18.24
C ASP A 109 -20.63 8.43 -17.32
N GLU A 110 -21.48 7.43 -17.52
CA GLU A 110 -22.60 7.21 -16.62
C GLU A 110 -22.10 6.89 -15.21
N ASP A 111 -21.06 6.05 -15.11
CA ASP A 111 -20.48 5.58 -13.85
C ASP A 111 -19.28 6.43 -13.42
N TRP A 112 -19.30 6.90 -12.18
CA TRP A 112 -18.23 7.72 -11.61
C TRP A 112 -16.95 6.93 -11.36
N GLU A 113 -17.04 5.60 -11.24
CA GLU A 113 -15.92 4.68 -11.00
C GLU A 113 -14.88 4.71 -12.12
N VAL A 114 -15.29 5.08 -13.34
CA VAL A 114 -14.38 5.26 -14.50
C VAL A 114 -13.29 6.28 -14.18
N CYS A 115 -13.58 7.30 -13.37
CA CYS A 115 -12.60 8.26 -12.90
C CYS A 115 -11.45 7.62 -12.10
N LEU A 116 -11.72 6.55 -11.34
CA LEU A 116 -10.70 5.83 -10.57
C LEU A 116 -9.71 5.13 -11.50
N LEU A 117 -10.22 4.55 -12.58
CA LEU A 117 -9.39 3.91 -13.62
C LEU A 117 -8.57 4.95 -14.37
N ALA A 118 -9.15 6.10 -14.69
CA ALA A 118 -8.44 7.21 -15.32
C ALA A 118 -7.25 7.68 -14.45
N MET A 119 -7.45 7.83 -13.14
CA MET A 119 -6.37 8.17 -12.19
C MET A 119 -5.27 7.11 -12.17
N GLN A 120 -5.62 5.82 -12.19
CA GLN A 120 -4.64 4.74 -12.24
C GLN A 120 -3.81 4.77 -13.52
N LEU A 121 -4.42 5.15 -14.65
CA LEU A 121 -3.73 5.32 -15.93
C LEU A 121 -2.90 6.60 -16.01
N GLY A 122 -2.93 7.41 -14.97
CA GLY A 122 -2.07 8.58 -14.81
C GLY A 122 -2.73 9.92 -15.01
N ALA A 123 -4.07 9.98 -15.02
CA ALA A 123 -4.79 11.26 -14.96
C ALA A 123 -4.52 11.96 -13.62
N THR A 124 -4.05 13.21 -13.69
CA THR A 124 -3.74 14.04 -12.51
C THR A 124 -4.86 15.00 -12.16
N VAL A 125 -5.80 15.21 -13.07
CA VAL A 125 -6.97 16.06 -12.93
C VAL A 125 -8.20 15.30 -13.41
N ILE A 126 -9.30 15.39 -12.65
CA ILE A 126 -10.61 14.84 -13.01
C ILE A 126 -11.62 15.97 -13.05
N GLU A 127 -12.33 16.06 -14.15
CA GLU A 127 -13.46 16.96 -14.33
C GLU A 127 -14.74 16.14 -14.53
N ARG A 128 -15.81 16.52 -13.85
CA ARG A 128 -17.15 15.92 -14.01
C ARG A 128 -18.23 16.95 -13.73
N HIS A 129 -19.35 16.82 -14.44
CA HIS A 129 -20.58 17.53 -14.10
C HIS A 129 -21.05 17.13 -12.69
N ILE A 130 -21.64 18.08 -11.98
CA ILE A 130 -22.24 17.86 -10.65
C ILE A 130 -23.75 18.04 -10.71
N THR A 131 -24.47 17.18 -10.01
CA THR A 131 -25.91 17.29 -9.80
C THR A 131 -26.29 16.86 -8.40
N LEU A 132 -27.39 17.35 -7.89
CA LEU A 132 -28.01 16.88 -6.65
C LEU A 132 -28.83 15.61 -6.90
N ASP A 133 -29.44 15.49 -8.08
CA ASP A 133 -30.25 14.34 -8.47
C ASP A 133 -29.99 13.99 -9.96
N ARG A 134 -29.52 12.78 -10.20
CA ARG A 134 -29.23 12.25 -11.54
C ARG A 134 -30.46 11.92 -12.36
N TYR A 135 -31.60 11.83 -11.72
CA TYR A 135 -32.90 11.54 -12.35
C TYR A 135 -33.75 12.80 -12.62
N SER A 136 -33.19 13.96 -12.31
CA SER A 136 -33.85 15.23 -12.64
C SER A 136 -34.01 15.42 -14.15
N ASP A 137 -35.08 16.09 -14.54
CA ASP A 137 -35.29 16.51 -15.94
C ASP A 137 -34.23 17.56 -16.31
N GLY A 138 -33.61 17.40 -17.47
CA GLY A 138 -32.62 18.32 -18.01
C GLY A 138 -31.43 17.65 -18.65
N LEU A 139 -30.53 18.48 -19.19
CA LEU A 139 -29.30 17.99 -19.82
C LEU A 139 -28.29 17.55 -18.78
N ASP A 140 -27.49 16.54 -19.12
CA ASP A 140 -26.28 16.09 -18.42
C ASP A 140 -26.48 15.47 -17.03
N HIS A 141 -27.68 15.46 -16.43
CA HIS A 141 -27.90 14.87 -15.11
C HIS A 141 -27.50 13.38 -15.05
N SER A 142 -27.78 12.61 -16.09
CA SER A 142 -27.43 11.19 -16.17
C SER A 142 -25.92 10.93 -16.18
N SER A 143 -25.14 11.82 -16.80
CA SER A 143 -23.67 11.79 -16.86
C SER A 143 -22.99 12.53 -15.70
N SER A 144 -23.78 13.16 -14.81
CA SER A 144 -23.28 13.92 -13.68
C SER A 144 -23.02 13.06 -12.45
N SER A 145 -22.20 13.56 -11.55
CA SER A 145 -21.92 12.96 -10.24
C SER A 145 -22.58 13.75 -9.12
N THR A 146 -23.08 13.05 -8.11
CA THR A 146 -23.57 13.67 -6.87
C THR A 146 -22.41 14.08 -5.97
N PRO A 147 -22.63 14.95 -4.96
CA PRO A 147 -21.62 15.29 -3.95
C PRO A 147 -21.01 14.06 -3.28
N ASN A 148 -21.80 13.00 -3.03
CA ASN A 148 -21.31 11.73 -2.48
C ASN A 148 -20.32 11.02 -3.43
N HIS A 149 -20.57 11.05 -4.75
CA HIS A 149 -19.61 10.51 -5.72
C HIS A 149 -18.30 11.29 -5.70
N PHE A 150 -18.34 12.63 -5.63
CA PHE A 150 -17.15 13.46 -5.51
C PHE A 150 -16.37 13.19 -4.23
N GLU A 151 -17.03 12.95 -3.11
CA GLU A 151 -16.39 12.55 -1.86
C GLU A 151 -15.63 11.22 -2.03
N LYS A 152 -16.26 10.22 -2.67
CA LYS A 152 -15.63 8.91 -2.95
C LYS A 152 -14.43 9.06 -3.87
N ILE A 153 -14.55 9.80 -4.97
CA ILE A 153 -13.47 10.10 -5.91
C ILE A 153 -12.30 10.77 -5.17
N SER A 154 -12.57 11.82 -4.40
CA SER A 154 -11.57 12.56 -3.63
C SER A 154 -10.89 11.68 -2.57
N ARG A 155 -11.64 10.85 -1.84
CA ARG A 155 -11.08 9.91 -0.87
C ARG A 155 -10.16 8.88 -1.54
N PHE A 156 -10.57 8.36 -2.68
CA PHE A 156 -9.76 7.41 -3.45
C PHE A 156 -8.47 8.07 -3.96
N SER A 157 -8.55 9.27 -4.55
CA SER A 157 -7.38 9.99 -5.07
C SER A 157 -6.31 10.21 -4.01
N ARG A 158 -6.70 10.62 -2.79
CA ARG A 158 -5.77 10.80 -1.65
C ARG A 158 -5.06 9.51 -1.23
N ASN A 159 -5.67 8.36 -1.46
CA ASN A 159 -5.11 7.07 -1.08
C ASN A 159 -4.46 6.31 -2.25
N LEU A 160 -4.62 6.79 -3.48
CA LEU A 160 -4.19 6.08 -4.68
C LEU A 160 -2.71 5.69 -4.63
N GLN A 161 -1.83 6.63 -4.28
CA GLN A 161 -0.40 6.37 -4.17
C GLN A 161 -0.08 5.31 -3.11
N LYS A 162 -0.78 5.33 -1.97
CA LYS A 162 -0.62 4.32 -0.91
C LYS A 162 -1.09 2.93 -1.39
N ILE A 163 -2.18 2.88 -2.17
CA ILE A 163 -2.74 1.64 -2.70
C ILE A 163 -1.80 1.04 -3.76
N LEU A 164 -1.23 1.88 -4.62
CA LEU A 164 -0.32 1.46 -5.69
C LEU A 164 1.13 1.29 -5.24
N SER A 165 1.49 1.84 -4.07
CA SER A 165 2.83 1.67 -3.52
C SER A 165 3.03 0.21 -3.07
N GLY A 166 4.23 -0.30 -3.26
CA GLY A 166 4.59 -1.65 -2.84
C GLY A 166 6.09 -1.82 -2.82
N ASN A 167 6.56 -2.75 -2.00
CA ASN A 167 7.96 -3.13 -1.97
C ASN A 167 8.26 -4.22 -3.00
N LEU A 168 9.28 -4.02 -3.80
CA LEU A 168 9.82 -5.04 -4.68
C LEU A 168 11.25 -5.39 -4.22
N PRO A 169 11.57 -6.68 -4.02
CA PRO A 169 10.68 -7.84 -4.10
C PRO A 169 9.59 -7.84 -3.00
N ARG A 170 8.52 -8.62 -3.20
CA ARG A 170 7.39 -8.71 -2.27
C ARG A 170 7.84 -9.17 -0.88
N ILE A 171 7.57 -8.36 0.13
CA ILE A 171 7.85 -8.67 1.54
C ILE A 171 6.49 -8.78 2.28
N PRO A 172 6.21 -9.91 2.95
CA PRO A 172 4.97 -10.04 3.71
C PRO A 172 4.98 -9.09 4.92
N ASN A 173 3.86 -8.44 5.17
CA ASN A 173 3.69 -7.61 6.37
C ASN A 173 3.50 -8.46 7.64
N GLN A 174 3.53 -7.81 8.81
CA GLN A 174 3.42 -8.48 10.10
C GLN A 174 2.12 -9.29 10.25
N GLY A 175 0.99 -8.79 9.76
CA GLY A 175 -0.30 -9.50 9.79
C GLY A 175 -0.26 -10.79 8.96
N GLU A 176 0.35 -10.76 7.77
CA GLU A 176 0.54 -11.93 6.93
C GLU A 176 1.46 -12.98 7.60
N LEU A 177 2.52 -12.52 8.29
CA LEU A 177 3.43 -13.41 9.03
C LEU A 177 2.72 -14.07 10.20
N LEU A 178 1.90 -13.34 10.97
CA LEU A 178 1.07 -13.88 12.04
C LEU A 178 0.05 -14.88 11.50
N ASN A 179 -0.64 -14.57 10.41
CA ASN A 179 -1.56 -15.50 9.76
C ASN A 179 -0.84 -16.76 9.26
N ARG A 180 0.34 -16.59 8.67
CA ARG A 180 1.18 -17.73 8.24
C ARG A 180 1.57 -18.62 9.42
N GLN A 181 1.86 -18.03 10.57
CA GLN A 181 2.19 -18.77 11.78
C GLN A 181 0.96 -19.50 12.33
N ASN A 182 -0.17 -18.83 12.46
CA ASN A 182 -1.35 -19.37 13.13
C ASN A 182 -2.14 -20.36 12.25
N LEU A 183 -2.33 -20.03 10.98
CA LEU A 183 -3.12 -20.83 10.02
C LEU A 183 -2.27 -21.81 9.23
N GLY A 184 -0.98 -21.53 9.10
CA GLY A 184 -0.04 -22.45 8.47
C GLY A 184 0.10 -23.74 9.26
N ARG A 185 0.83 -24.70 8.70
CA ARG A 185 1.01 -26.03 9.31
C ARG A 185 2.48 -26.38 9.46
N SER A 186 2.79 -27.14 10.51
CA SER A 186 4.08 -27.74 10.76
C SER A 186 3.92 -29.17 11.28
N TYR A 187 5.02 -29.88 11.40
CA TYR A 187 5.01 -31.24 11.93
C TYR A 187 5.06 -31.24 13.46
N PHE A 188 4.25 -32.11 14.02
CA PHE A 188 4.16 -32.41 15.44
C PHE A 188 4.34 -33.90 15.66
N PRO A 189 4.88 -34.35 16.81
CA PRO A 189 5.01 -35.74 17.13
C PRO A 189 3.64 -36.33 17.49
N ILE A 190 3.36 -37.58 17.10
CA ILE A 190 2.16 -38.30 17.49
C ILE A 190 2.15 -38.66 19.00
N LYS A 191 3.33 -38.79 19.60
CA LYS A 191 3.57 -39.07 21.03
C LYS A 191 4.86 -38.39 21.50
N GLY A 192 5.24 -38.50 22.74
CA GLY A 192 6.55 -38.06 23.23
C GLY A 192 7.67 -38.96 22.75
N PHE A 193 8.87 -38.38 22.52
CA PHE A 193 10.07 -39.09 22.10
C PHE A 193 11.26 -38.71 22.98
N PRO A 194 12.14 -39.70 23.33
CA PRO A 194 13.36 -39.45 24.11
C PRO A 194 14.44 -38.76 23.25
N LYS A 195 15.45 -38.17 23.90
CA LYS A 195 16.70 -37.74 23.25
C LYS A 195 17.31 -38.89 22.49
N GLY A 196 17.87 -38.63 21.32
CA GLY A 196 18.51 -39.60 20.42
C GLY A 196 17.54 -40.24 19.41
N HIS A 197 16.21 -40.00 19.52
CA HIS A 197 15.26 -40.56 18.55
C HIS A 197 15.48 -39.96 17.16
N ILE A 198 15.39 -40.81 16.13
CA ILE A 198 15.43 -40.42 14.70
C ILE A 198 14.01 -40.60 14.14
N PHE A 199 13.41 -39.51 13.67
CA PHE A 199 12.02 -39.51 13.20
C PHE A 199 11.84 -40.27 11.89
N GLN A 200 10.75 -41.04 11.84
CA GLN A 200 10.13 -41.48 10.60
C GLN A 200 8.89 -40.67 10.32
N MET A 201 8.42 -40.63 9.07
CA MET A 201 7.21 -39.87 8.72
C MET A 201 5.95 -40.36 9.46
N SER A 202 5.91 -41.63 9.84
CA SER A 202 4.85 -42.24 10.67
C SER A 202 4.80 -41.72 12.10
N ASP A 203 5.90 -41.14 12.61
CA ASP A 203 5.96 -40.53 13.94
C ASP A 203 5.34 -39.14 13.98
N LEU A 204 4.99 -38.58 12.82
CA LEU A 204 4.67 -37.18 12.64
C LEU A 204 3.24 -36.97 12.15
N VAL A 205 2.61 -35.92 12.65
CA VAL A 205 1.34 -35.39 12.15
C VAL A 205 1.52 -33.97 11.66
N TYR A 206 0.98 -33.66 10.48
CA TYR A 206 1.07 -32.32 9.86
C TYR A 206 -0.19 -31.52 10.15
N ARG A 207 -0.11 -30.55 11.03
CA ARG A 207 -1.26 -29.73 11.49
C ARG A 207 -0.87 -28.30 11.82
N SER A 208 -1.84 -27.43 12.01
CA SER A 208 -1.65 -26.09 12.53
C SER A 208 -1.27 -26.13 14.04
N PRO A 209 -0.54 -25.13 14.54
CA PRO A 209 0.02 -23.96 13.84
C PRO A 209 1.36 -24.24 13.13
N ASN A 210 1.85 -23.27 12.35
CA ASN A 210 3.16 -23.32 11.69
C ASN A 210 4.26 -22.77 12.62
N THR A 211 4.51 -23.44 13.73
CA THR A 211 5.52 -23.05 14.74
C THR A 211 6.77 -23.90 14.68
N GLY A 212 6.84 -24.87 13.76
CA GLY A 212 7.94 -25.80 13.61
C GLY A 212 8.33 -26.06 12.16
N LEU A 213 9.00 -27.18 11.93
CA LEU A 213 9.40 -27.63 10.60
C LEU A 213 8.16 -27.97 9.75
N ASN A 214 8.17 -27.53 8.52
CA ASN A 214 7.09 -27.77 7.54
C ASN A 214 7.53 -28.78 6.46
N LYS A 215 6.67 -29.01 5.45
CA LYS A 215 6.94 -29.95 4.35
C LYS A 215 8.21 -29.61 3.55
N THR A 216 8.58 -28.35 3.49
CA THR A 216 9.74 -27.91 2.70
C THR A 216 11.05 -28.30 3.36
N ASN A 217 11.12 -28.20 4.69
CA ASN A 217 12.39 -28.33 5.42
C ASN A 217 12.49 -29.58 6.30
N ILE A 218 11.40 -30.32 6.59
CA ILE A 218 11.45 -31.51 7.48
C ILE A 218 12.41 -32.60 6.96
N LYS A 219 12.51 -32.77 5.64
CA LYS A 219 13.30 -33.84 5.04
C LYS A 219 14.81 -33.79 5.43
N GLU A 220 15.33 -32.58 5.67
CA GLU A 220 16.72 -32.36 6.08
C GLU A 220 17.02 -32.86 7.50
N TYR A 221 15.97 -33.15 8.27
CA TYR A 221 16.07 -33.51 9.70
C TYR A 221 15.63 -34.94 10.00
N LEU A 222 14.98 -35.66 9.08
CA LEU A 222 14.50 -37.01 9.31
C LEU A 222 15.61 -38.04 9.57
N SER A 223 16.85 -37.78 9.15
CA SER A 223 18.02 -38.65 9.40
C SER A 223 18.82 -38.23 10.63
N LYS A 224 18.44 -37.16 11.31
CA LYS A 224 19.19 -36.62 12.45
C LYS A 224 18.55 -37.01 13.78
N PRO A 225 19.33 -37.46 14.79
CA PRO A 225 18.80 -37.70 16.12
C PRO A 225 18.46 -36.38 16.83
N ILE A 226 17.34 -36.36 17.56
CA ILE A 226 17.00 -35.21 18.40
C ILE A 226 17.92 -35.10 19.60
N GLN A 227 18.31 -33.89 19.96
CA GLN A 227 19.29 -33.62 21.03
C GLN A 227 18.65 -33.42 22.40
N MET A 228 17.32 -33.34 22.47
CA MET A 228 16.56 -33.20 23.70
C MET A 228 15.25 -34.01 23.63
N LYS A 229 14.65 -34.27 24.81
CA LYS A 229 13.34 -34.92 24.90
C LYS A 229 12.24 -34.02 24.29
N LEU A 230 11.38 -34.59 23.47
CA LEU A 230 10.24 -33.91 22.88
C LEU A 230 8.95 -34.45 23.49
N LYS A 231 8.05 -33.56 23.92
CA LYS A 231 6.74 -33.94 24.46
C LYS A 231 5.69 -33.97 23.34
N LYS A 232 4.64 -34.77 23.56
CA LYS A 232 3.46 -34.74 22.69
C LYS A 232 2.86 -33.33 22.68
N GLY A 233 2.61 -32.79 21.49
CA GLY A 233 2.03 -31.46 21.30
C GLY A 233 3.04 -30.32 21.11
N GLU A 234 4.31 -30.52 21.41
CA GLU A 234 5.37 -29.58 21.08
C GLU A 234 5.70 -29.66 19.58
N ALA A 235 5.92 -28.49 18.94
CA ALA A 235 6.29 -28.48 17.52
C ALA A 235 7.72 -28.98 17.32
N ILE A 236 7.96 -29.65 16.18
CA ILE A 236 9.33 -30.06 15.79
C ILE A 236 10.03 -28.86 15.19
N THR A 237 10.96 -28.29 15.94
CA THR A 237 11.75 -27.12 15.52
C THR A 237 13.17 -27.51 15.15
N ARG A 238 13.93 -26.63 14.48
CA ARG A 238 15.34 -26.83 14.16
C ARG A 238 16.18 -27.03 15.42
N SER A 239 15.93 -26.25 16.45
CA SER A 239 16.66 -26.32 17.72
C SER A 239 16.58 -27.67 18.42
N LEU A 240 15.61 -28.50 18.08
CA LEU A 240 15.49 -29.86 18.59
C LEU A 240 16.67 -30.77 18.14
N PHE A 241 17.27 -30.44 17.00
CA PHE A 241 18.35 -31.20 16.38
C PHE A 241 19.73 -30.57 16.60
N ASP A 242 19.77 -29.31 17.07
CA ASP A 242 21.02 -28.61 17.31
C ASP A 242 21.64 -29.09 18.64
N GLN A 243 22.95 -29.29 18.64
CA GLN A 243 23.69 -29.44 19.89
C GLN A 243 23.65 -28.10 20.61
N VAL A 244 23.12 -28.06 21.82
CA VAL A 244 23.20 -26.87 22.69
C VAL A 244 24.66 -26.74 23.12
N ASN A 245 25.44 -26.00 22.34
CA ASN A 245 26.76 -25.59 22.80
C ASN A 245 26.57 -24.43 23.74
N PRO A 246 27.07 -24.54 24.99
CA PRO A 246 27.06 -23.38 25.87
C PRO A 246 27.84 -22.24 25.21
N MET A 247 27.36 -21.00 25.44
CA MET A 247 28.04 -19.82 24.92
C MET A 247 29.49 -19.81 25.36
N SER A 248 30.43 -19.53 24.46
CA SER A 248 31.84 -19.50 24.81
C SER A 248 32.13 -18.41 25.85
N GLN A 249 33.06 -18.67 26.79
CA GLN A 249 33.39 -17.73 27.85
C GLN A 249 33.81 -16.35 27.32
N ASN A 250 34.47 -16.31 26.15
CA ASN A 250 34.85 -15.05 25.50
C ASN A 250 33.64 -14.21 25.12
N ILE A 251 32.57 -14.81 24.54
CA ILE A 251 31.35 -14.11 24.18
C ILE A 251 30.64 -13.60 25.46
N ILE A 252 30.62 -14.41 26.50
CA ILE A 252 30.02 -14.02 27.81
C ILE A 252 30.78 -12.82 28.39
N ASN A 253 32.10 -12.84 28.39
CA ASN A 253 32.91 -11.74 28.88
C ASN A 253 32.71 -10.47 28.06
N SER A 254 32.75 -10.56 26.73
CA SER A 254 32.47 -9.40 25.87
C SER A 254 31.08 -8.84 26.08
N ALA A 255 30.04 -9.68 26.25
CA ALA A 255 28.69 -9.23 26.53
C ALA A 255 28.59 -8.46 27.86
N ARG A 256 29.32 -8.92 28.88
CA ARG A 256 29.40 -8.23 30.19
C ARG A 256 30.13 -6.88 30.08
N GLU A 257 31.25 -6.85 29.37
CA GLU A 257 32.05 -5.63 29.16
C GLU A 257 31.26 -4.52 28.47
N ILE A 258 30.43 -4.85 27.49
CA ILE A 258 29.56 -3.87 26.80
C ILE A 258 28.24 -3.61 27.51
N GLY A 259 28.00 -4.25 28.67
CA GLY A 259 26.77 -4.06 29.45
C GLY A 259 25.52 -4.63 28.75
N LEU A 260 25.64 -5.70 27.98
CA LEU A 260 24.52 -6.33 27.29
C LEU A 260 23.52 -6.92 28.30
N SER A 261 22.26 -6.56 28.20
CA SER A 261 21.13 -7.20 28.90
C SER A 261 20.28 -8.03 27.95
N LEU A 262 19.69 -9.12 28.46
CA LEU A 262 18.76 -9.94 27.70
C LEU A 262 17.32 -9.68 28.16
N PRO A 263 16.38 -9.37 27.26
CA PRO A 263 14.96 -9.31 27.58
C PRO A 263 14.42 -10.72 27.83
N VAL A 264 13.83 -10.95 28.98
CA VAL A 264 13.32 -12.27 29.39
C VAL A 264 11.94 -12.17 30.01
N ARG A 265 11.16 -13.24 29.90
CA ARG A 265 9.96 -13.46 30.70
C ARG A 265 10.32 -14.17 32.00
N LEU A 266 9.59 -13.90 33.08
CA LEU A 266 9.86 -14.50 34.40
C LEU A 266 9.92 -16.02 34.34
N HIS A 267 9.00 -16.67 33.62
CA HIS A 267 8.93 -18.13 33.51
C HIS A 267 10.09 -18.76 32.71
N ASP A 268 10.84 -17.98 31.95
CA ASP A 268 11.99 -18.46 31.17
C ASP A 268 13.33 -18.18 31.85
N LEU A 269 13.34 -17.42 32.95
CA LEU A 269 14.57 -16.92 33.57
C LEU A 269 15.58 -18.04 33.90
N SER A 270 15.16 -19.10 34.57
CA SER A 270 16.06 -20.19 34.97
C SER A 270 16.69 -20.90 33.79
N LYS A 271 15.96 -21.01 32.68
CA LYS A 271 16.45 -21.59 31.44
C LYS A 271 17.45 -20.65 30.75
N MET A 272 17.11 -19.36 30.69
CA MET A 272 17.95 -18.35 30.06
C MET A 272 19.24 -18.12 30.84
N GLU A 273 19.20 -18.09 32.18
CA GLU A 273 20.39 -17.99 33.02
C GLU A 273 21.38 -19.14 32.78
N SER A 274 20.89 -20.37 32.62
CA SER A 274 21.71 -21.53 32.34
C SER A 274 22.36 -21.54 30.95
N LEU A 275 21.67 -20.94 29.95
CA LEU A 275 22.13 -20.89 28.58
C LEU A 275 22.98 -19.64 28.29
N PHE A 276 22.68 -18.52 28.95
CA PHE A 276 23.27 -17.21 28.68
C PHE A 276 23.68 -16.52 30.00
N PRO A 277 24.74 -16.95 30.66
CA PRO A 277 25.17 -16.41 31.95
C PRO A 277 25.86 -15.04 31.80
N ILE A 278 25.20 -14.08 31.14
CA ILE A 278 25.76 -12.74 30.84
C ILE A 278 25.66 -11.76 32.02
N GLY A 279 24.84 -12.08 33.02
CA GLY A 279 24.79 -11.31 34.27
C GLY A 279 23.77 -10.20 34.34
N ALA A 280 23.14 -9.82 33.22
CA ALA A 280 22.08 -8.80 33.21
C ALA A 280 20.86 -9.27 32.42
N PHE A 281 19.68 -9.13 33.04
CA PHE A 281 18.41 -9.49 32.40
C PHE A 281 17.42 -8.31 32.54
N GLU A 282 16.70 -8.04 31.44
CA GLU A 282 15.60 -7.09 31.40
C GLU A 282 14.27 -7.86 31.45
N PHE A 283 13.45 -7.61 32.46
CA PHE A 283 12.18 -8.31 32.62
C PHE A 283 11.05 -7.62 31.87
N HIS A 284 10.42 -8.34 30.97
CA HIS A 284 9.19 -7.93 30.33
C HIS A 284 8.00 -8.56 31.05
N LEU A 285 7.37 -7.79 31.94
CA LEU A 285 6.21 -8.22 32.71
C LEU A 285 4.92 -7.95 31.93
N SER A 286 3.98 -8.91 31.94
CA SER A 286 2.62 -8.69 31.48
C SER A 286 1.82 -7.89 32.54
N PHE A 287 0.69 -7.30 32.13
CA PHE A 287 -0.19 -6.58 33.04
C PHE A 287 -0.67 -7.47 34.20
N ASP A 288 -0.99 -8.74 33.95
CA ASP A 288 -1.41 -9.69 34.95
C ASP A 288 -0.29 -10.03 35.93
N GLU A 289 0.97 -10.15 35.48
CA GLU A 289 2.14 -10.38 36.33
C GLU A 289 2.39 -9.16 37.27
N VAL A 290 2.19 -7.94 36.78
CA VAL A 290 2.28 -6.73 37.60
C VAL A 290 1.17 -6.68 38.63
N LEU A 291 -0.07 -7.00 38.25
CA LEU A 291 -1.23 -7.01 39.19
C LEU A 291 -1.13 -8.11 40.22
N SER A 292 -0.58 -9.26 39.89
CA SER A 292 -0.42 -10.38 40.85
C SER A 292 0.68 -10.17 41.89
N LYS A 293 1.33 -9.00 41.87
CA LYS A 293 2.43 -8.65 42.81
C LYS A 293 3.50 -9.74 42.84
N VAL A 294 4.08 -10.02 41.66
CA VAL A 294 5.16 -11.00 41.55
C VAL A 294 6.20 -10.73 42.62
N ASP A 295 6.44 -11.72 43.46
CA ASP A 295 7.45 -11.61 44.52
C ASP A 295 8.85 -11.76 43.91
N LEU A 296 9.44 -10.62 43.52
CA LEU A 296 10.78 -10.55 42.96
C LEU A 296 11.86 -11.04 43.92
N LYS A 297 11.57 -11.16 45.25
CA LYS A 297 12.54 -11.67 46.24
C LYS A 297 12.83 -13.16 46.07
N ASN A 298 11.95 -13.91 45.43
CA ASN A 298 12.14 -15.32 45.15
C ASN A 298 12.84 -15.57 43.82
N ILE A 299 13.25 -14.52 43.08
CA ILE A 299 14.05 -14.67 41.87
C ILE A 299 15.51 -14.80 42.34
N ASN A 300 15.97 -16.05 42.49
CA ASN A 300 17.26 -16.45 43.01
C ASN A 300 18.51 -15.80 42.34
N PRO A 301 18.48 -15.30 41.09
CA PRO A 301 19.59 -14.61 40.45
C PRO A 301 19.91 -13.23 41.07
N LEU A 302 18.94 -12.51 41.62
CA LEU A 302 19.17 -11.16 42.14
C LEU A 302 20.05 -11.14 43.39
N ASN A 303 20.16 -12.26 44.12
CA ASN A 303 20.99 -12.39 45.32
C ASN A 303 22.46 -12.78 45.03
N LYS A 304 22.82 -13.10 43.79
CA LYS A 304 24.19 -13.51 43.40
C LYS A 304 25.08 -12.34 42.95
N TYR A 305 24.51 -11.17 42.71
CA TYR A 305 25.20 -10.02 42.10
C TYR A 305 25.08 -8.73 42.93
N SER A 306 24.65 -8.82 44.19
CA SER A 306 24.72 -7.71 45.17
C SER A 306 26.08 -7.63 45.83
#